data_15020d8978f371f031991812c43d2f55
#
_entry.id   15020d8978f371f031991812c43d2f55
#
_cell.length_a   1.000
_cell.length_b   1.000
_cell.length_c   1.000
_cell.angle_alpha   90.00
_cell.angle_beta   90.00
_cell.angle_gamma   90.00
#
_symmetry.space_group_name_H-M   'P 1'
#
loop_
_entity.id
_entity.type
_entity.pdbx_description
1 polymer ?
#
loop_
_entity_poly.entity_id
_entity_poly.type
_entity_poly.pdbx_seq_one_letter_code
_entity_poly.pdbx_strand_id
1 'polypeptide(L)'
;RELTLCNSSLAQGGIAGVYDNPKDSPEYHKHDTFVAGGFENDPESTQVLVDEAYIDIGKLIELGADFDKCPDGSYHRTLEGGHGMNRIFHHADTTGLEIETTLLRNVQQLDNVEILENAVMCNAKKTETGFSILVLTNDNEYTTYNCRYATGGIGRVYEYTTNSAIATGDGITIAHELGAEIKNLSYIQFHPTGFNNKHTRETFLISESVRGEGAYLKNCNGERFMQNYDDRLELAPRDVVSHAIMAEAKKTGSDKFYLDITHKDPEFVRNRFPMINEKLLEAGYDMTKDMIPIFPCHHYLMGGINVDTYARTNIDRLYACGECSHTGVHGNNRLASNSLL
;
A
#
# COMPACT_ATOMS: atom_id res chain seq x y z
N ARG A 1 -10.57 14.79 9.38
CA ARG A 1 -10.38 13.62 10.23
C ARG A 1 -9.01 13.70 10.90
N GLU A 2 -8.73 12.80 11.83
CA GLU A 2 -7.43 12.69 12.48
C GLU A 2 -6.33 12.38 11.44
N LEU A 3 -5.13 12.91 11.65
CA LEU A 3 -4.01 12.80 10.69
C LEU A 3 -3.57 11.35 10.43
N THR A 4 -3.64 10.51 11.45
CA THR A 4 -3.27 9.09 11.34
C THR A 4 -4.30 8.23 10.60
N LEU A 5 -5.46 8.78 10.21
CA LEU A 5 -6.48 8.05 9.46
C LEU A 5 -6.23 8.12 7.95
N CYS A 6 -5.15 7.53 7.49
CA CYS A 6 -4.77 7.45 6.07
C CYS A 6 -4.44 6.00 5.67
N ASN A 7 -4.33 5.75 4.35
CA ASN A 7 -3.96 4.41 3.87
C ASN A 7 -2.51 4.05 4.23
N SER A 8 -1.61 5.05 4.32
CA SER A 8 -0.22 4.82 4.69
C SER A 8 -0.10 4.21 6.09
N SER A 9 -0.86 4.72 7.08
CA SER A 9 -0.86 4.18 8.44
C SER A 9 -1.41 2.75 8.54
N LEU A 10 -2.21 2.32 7.56
CA LEU A 10 -2.75 0.96 7.49
C LEU A 10 -1.80 -0.04 6.83
N ALA A 11 -0.64 0.40 6.32
CA ALA A 11 0.31 -0.49 5.67
C ALA A 11 1.01 -1.39 6.69
N GLN A 12 0.75 -2.69 6.60
CA GLN A 12 1.22 -3.71 7.54
C GLN A 12 2.56 -4.33 7.15
N GLY A 13 2.85 -4.43 5.84
CA GLY A 13 4.01 -5.15 5.32
C GLY A 13 5.31 -4.43 5.59
N GLY A 14 5.63 -3.43 4.78
CA GLY A 14 6.87 -2.69 4.91
C GLY A 14 7.14 -1.69 3.80
N ILE A 15 8.36 -1.18 3.77
CA ILE A 15 8.91 -0.34 2.72
C ILE A 15 10.04 -1.10 2.02
N ALA A 16 9.97 -1.17 0.67
CA ALA A 16 10.95 -1.90 -0.12
C ALA A 16 12.13 -1.01 -0.49
N GLY A 17 13.36 -1.47 -0.29
CA GLY A 17 14.51 -0.73 -0.77
C GLY A 17 15.82 -1.46 -0.56
N VAL A 18 16.78 -1.18 -1.42
CA VAL A 18 18.14 -1.69 -1.31
C VAL A 18 18.92 -0.74 -0.39
N TYR A 19 19.13 -1.15 0.84
CA TYR A 19 19.86 -0.38 1.84
C TYR A 19 20.75 -1.32 2.64
N ASP A 20 22.06 -1.08 2.61
CA ASP A 20 23.07 -1.85 3.33
C ASP A 20 22.89 -3.38 3.18
N ASN A 21 22.71 -3.84 1.94
CA ASN A 21 22.56 -5.26 1.60
C ASN A 21 23.46 -5.64 0.41
N PRO A 22 24.62 -6.25 0.64
CA PRO A 22 25.57 -6.57 -0.44
C PRO A 22 25.10 -7.69 -1.38
N LYS A 23 23.99 -8.37 -1.06
CA LYS A 23 23.42 -9.44 -1.89
C LYS A 23 22.31 -8.95 -2.80
N ASP A 24 21.88 -7.70 -2.65
CA ASP A 24 20.80 -7.09 -3.42
C ASP A 24 21.34 -5.89 -4.22
N SER A 25 20.60 -5.46 -5.24
CA SER A 25 20.95 -4.26 -6.02
C SER A 25 19.72 -3.54 -6.52
N PRO A 26 19.84 -2.22 -6.86
CA PRO A 26 18.77 -1.48 -7.52
C PRO A 26 18.26 -2.16 -8.81
N GLU A 27 19.15 -2.81 -9.58
CA GLU A 27 18.79 -3.53 -10.80
C GLU A 27 17.89 -4.74 -10.52
N TYR A 28 18.15 -5.50 -9.43
CA TYR A 28 17.26 -6.59 -9.01
C TYR A 28 15.90 -6.04 -8.57
N HIS A 29 15.90 -4.96 -7.78
CA HIS A 29 14.64 -4.31 -7.37
C HIS A 29 13.86 -3.77 -8.57
N LYS A 30 14.55 -3.13 -9.51
CA LYS A 30 13.96 -2.66 -10.77
C LYS A 30 13.36 -3.82 -11.57
N HIS A 31 14.10 -4.92 -11.72
CA HIS A 31 13.63 -6.10 -12.44
C HIS A 31 12.35 -6.67 -11.81
N ASP A 32 12.33 -6.86 -10.48
CA ASP A 32 11.15 -7.35 -9.77
C ASP A 32 9.94 -6.41 -9.95
N THR A 33 10.18 -5.09 -9.94
CA THR A 33 9.16 -4.06 -10.17
C THR A 33 8.58 -4.17 -11.58
N PHE A 34 9.43 -4.37 -12.60
CA PHE A 34 8.98 -4.57 -13.99
C PHE A 34 8.17 -5.85 -14.17
N VAL A 35 8.64 -6.96 -13.60
CA VAL A 35 7.92 -8.24 -13.66
C VAL A 35 6.54 -8.12 -13.02
N ALA A 36 6.45 -7.50 -11.83
CA ALA A 36 5.18 -7.30 -11.15
C ALA A 36 4.25 -6.37 -11.93
N GLY A 37 4.79 -5.31 -12.54
CA GLY A 37 4.05 -4.32 -13.33
C GLY A 37 3.70 -4.74 -14.75
N GLY A 38 3.95 -6.02 -15.12
CA GLY A 38 3.64 -6.54 -16.45
C GLY A 38 4.47 -5.91 -17.58
N PHE A 39 5.63 -5.33 -17.25
CA PHE A 39 6.49 -4.57 -18.17
C PHE A 39 5.82 -3.33 -18.78
N GLU A 40 4.75 -2.84 -18.16
CA GLU A 40 4.08 -1.59 -18.54
C GLU A 40 4.55 -0.39 -17.69
N ASN A 41 5.61 -0.60 -16.92
CA ASN A 41 6.24 0.42 -16.07
C ASN A 41 6.95 1.49 -16.92
N ASP A 42 6.93 2.73 -16.44
CA ASP A 42 7.80 3.78 -16.96
C ASP A 42 9.26 3.53 -16.51
N PRO A 43 10.23 3.38 -17.44
CA PRO A 43 11.60 3.01 -17.09
C PRO A 43 12.36 4.09 -16.31
N GLU A 44 12.08 5.37 -16.56
CA GLU A 44 12.75 6.49 -15.89
C GLU A 44 12.23 6.62 -14.47
N SER A 45 10.92 6.64 -14.28
CA SER A 45 10.29 6.71 -12.96
C SER A 45 10.66 5.52 -12.08
N THR A 46 10.74 4.31 -12.66
CA THR A 46 11.15 3.12 -11.91
C THR A 46 12.63 3.19 -11.53
N GLN A 47 13.49 3.77 -12.39
CA GLN A 47 14.91 3.96 -12.05
C GLN A 47 15.06 4.92 -10.89
N VAL A 48 14.35 6.05 -10.90
CA VAL A 48 14.35 7.02 -9.78
C VAL A 48 13.95 6.33 -8.47
N LEU A 49 12.85 5.57 -8.47
CA LEU A 49 12.39 4.84 -7.27
C LEU A 49 13.50 3.97 -6.67
N VAL A 50 14.14 3.13 -7.48
CA VAL A 50 15.11 2.15 -6.96
C VAL A 50 16.44 2.77 -6.58
N ASP A 51 16.86 3.84 -7.25
CA ASP A 51 18.11 4.54 -6.96
C ASP A 51 17.99 5.42 -5.71
N GLU A 52 16.82 6.04 -5.49
CA GLU A 52 16.60 6.94 -4.36
C GLU A 52 16.14 6.20 -3.08
N ALA A 53 15.71 4.94 -3.18
CA ALA A 53 15.27 4.14 -2.03
C ALA A 53 16.29 4.11 -0.88
N TYR A 54 17.58 4.04 -1.18
CA TYR A 54 18.65 4.09 -0.18
C TYR A 54 18.64 5.41 0.60
N ILE A 55 18.45 6.53 -0.10
CA ILE A 55 18.42 7.87 0.49
C ILE A 55 17.17 8.03 1.38
N ASP A 56 16.03 7.61 0.87
CA ASP A 56 14.75 7.82 1.56
C ASP A 56 14.61 6.93 2.80
N ILE A 57 15.02 5.67 2.73
CA ILE A 57 15.09 4.80 3.92
C ILE A 57 16.08 5.38 4.93
N GLY A 58 17.26 5.85 4.48
CA GLY A 58 18.23 6.51 5.35
C GLY A 58 17.66 7.73 6.07
N LYS A 59 16.91 8.58 5.36
CA LYS A 59 16.22 9.74 5.97
C LYS A 59 15.16 9.33 6.99
N LEU A 60 14.36 8.29 6.72
CA LEU A 60 13.40 7.79 7.70
C LEU A 60 14.09 7.33 8.99
N ILE A 61 15.22 6.63 8.87
CA ILE A 61 16.04 6.19 10.01
C ILE A 61 16.59 7.40 10.77
N GLU A 62 17.12 8.41 10.07
CA GLU A 62 17.62 9.66 10.68
C GLU A 62 16.53 10.44 11.41
N LEU A 63 15.30 10.42 10.89
CA LEU A 63 14.12 11.03 11.52
C LEU A 63 13.58 10.22 12.71
N GLY A 64 14.14 9.03 12.94
CA GLY A 64 13.83 8.20 14.11
C GLY A 64 12.80 7.11 13.86
N ALA A 65 12.60 6.65 12.62
CA ALA A 65 11.79 5.48 12.34
C ALA A 65 12.45 4.22 12.91
N ASP A 66 11.70 3.46 13.68
CA ASP A 66 12.18 2.26 14.39
C ASP A 66 11.85 1.00 13.58
N PHE A 67 12.73 0.63 12.66
CA PHE A 67 12.64 -0.63 11.94
C PHE A 67 13.24 -1.78 12.75
N ASP A 68 12.62 -2.96 12.65
CA ASP A 68 13.05 -4.17 13.35
C ASP A 68 14.50 -4.54 13.03
N LYS A 69 15.20 -5.04 14.05
CA LYS A 69 16.63 -5.40 13.98
C LYS A 69 16.87 -6.86 14.35
N CYS A 70 17.89 -7.44 13.72
CA CYS A 70 18.44 -8.71 14.10
C CYS A 70 19.22 -8.60 15.42
N PRO A 71 19.55 -9.73 16.11
CA PRO A 71 20.32 -9.72 17.35
C PRO A 71 21.73 -9.08 17.22
N ASP A 72 22.29 -9.04 16.01
CA ASP A 72 23.57 -8.41 15.70
C ASP A 72 23.49 -6.89 15.47
N GLY A 73 22.27 -6.31 15.55
CA GLY A 73 22.01 -4.90 15.32
C GLY A 73 21.78 -4.51 13.86
N SER A 74 21.94 -5.41 12.90
CA SER A 74 21.56 -5.18 11.50
C SER A 74 20.04 -5.11 11.34
N TYR A 75 19.56 -4.43 10.30
CA TYR A 75 18.11 -4.37 10.04
C TYR A 75 17.58 -5.74 9.60
N HIS A 76 16.49 -6.16 10.23
CA HIS A 76 15.75 -7.34 9.79
C HIS A 76 14.97 -7.00 8.52
N ARG A 77 15.07 -7.84 7.50
CA ARG A 77 14.40 -7.65 6.21
C ARG A 77 13.63 -8.91 5.85
N THR A 78 12.41 -8.73 5.39
CA THR A 78 11.55 -9.83 4.98
C THR A 78 11.43 -9.93 3.46
N LEU A 79 10.86 -11.03 3.02
CA LEU A 79 10.47 -11.28 1.64
C LEU A 79 8.96 -11.13 1.51
N GLU A 80 8.52 -10.44 0.47
CA GLU A 80 7.12 -10.39 0.06
C GLU A 80 6.95 -10.90 -1.38
N GLY A 81 5.71 -11.21 -1.78
CA GLY A 81 5.43 -11.77 -3.09
C GLY A 81 5.90 -10.87 -4.24
N GLY A 82 6.51 -11.47 -5.24
CA GLY A 82 7.10 -10.79 -6.38
C GLY A 82 8.53 -10.28 -6.16
N HIS A 83 9.03 -10.22 -4.94
CA HIS A 83 10.43 -9.88 -4.67
C HIS A 83 11.35 -11.09 -4.78
N GLY A 84 12.48 -10.93 -5.45
CA GLY A 84 13.54 -11.95 -5.52
C GLY A 84 14.50 -11.94 -4.33
N MET A 85 14.50 -10.87 -3.52
CA MET A 85 15.45 -10.66 -2.41
C MET A 85 14.74 -10.09 -1.18
N ASN A 86 15.30 -10.38 0.02
CA ASN A 86 14.84 -9.79 1.28
C ASN A 86 15.25 -8.32 1.35
N ARG A 87 14.35 -7.41 0.99
CA ARG A 87 14.59 -5.96 0.99
C ARG A 87 13.51 -5.15 1.69
N ILE A 88 12.55 -5.81 2.33
CA ILE A 88 11.42 -5.15 2.97
C ILE A 88 11.79 -4.80 4.41
N PHE A 89 11.94 -3.52 4.70
CA PHE A 89 12.06 -2.98 6.05
C PHE A 89 10.69 -2.94 6.69
N HIS A 90 10.60 -3.30 7.97
CA HIS A 90 9.32 -3.36 8.67
C HIS A 90 9.48 -3.04 10.16
N HIS A 91 8.36 -2.68 10.78
CA HIS A 91 8.19 -2.59 12.23
C HIS A 91 7.04 -3.53 12.60
N ALA A 92 7.36 -4.75 13.02
CA ALA A 92 6.41 -5.85 13.19
C ALA A 92 5.42 -5.95 12.00
N ASP A 93 4.13 -5.72 12.23
CA ASP A 93 3.06 -5.65 11.22
C ASP A 93 2.33 -4.27 11.20
N THR A 94 3.05 -3.20 11.64
CA THR A 94 2.52 -1.82 11.72
C THR A 94 3.47 -0.79 11.10
N THR A 95 4.20 -1.19 10.06
CA THR A 95 5.25 -0.36 9.45
C THR A 95 4.76 1.00 8.96
N GLY A 96 3.59 1.04 8.34
CA GLY A 96 3.02 2.30 7.86
C GLY A 96 2.68 3.27 9.00
N LEU A 97 2.17 2.76 10.12
CA LEU A 97 1.90 3.57 11.31
C LEU A 97 3.20 4.13 11.93
N GLU A 98 4.27 3.34 11.97
CA GLU A 98 5.57 3.78 12.46
C GLU A 98 6.13 4.91 11.59
N ILE A 99 6.12 4.75 10.27
CA ILE A 99 6.59 5.79 9.32
C ILE A 99 5.74 7.05 9.45
N GLU A 100 4.41 6.94 9.41
CA GLU A 100 3.47 8.06 9.49
C GLU A 100 3.64 8.85 10.79
N THR A 101 3.67 8.16 11.93
CA THR A 101 3.82 8.82 13.24
C THR A 101 5.19 9.47 13.39
N THR A 102 6.24 8.87 12.84
CA THR A 102 7.59 9.47 12.83
C THR A 102 7.63 10.74 11.99
N LEU A 103 7.09 10.71 10.77
CA LEU A 103 7.05 11.88 9.89
C LEU A 103 6.17 12.98 10.50
N LEU A 104 5.00 12.63 11.03
CA LEU A 104 4.07 13.59 11.65
C LEU A 104 4.71 14.28 12.85
N ARG A 105 5.36 13.52 13.75
CA ARG A 105 6.08 14.09 14.91
C ARG A 105 7.15 15.10 14.48
N ASN A 106 7.87 14.84 13.39
CA ASN A 106 8.87 15.76 12.87
C ASN A 106 8.25 17.00 12.24
N VAL A 107 7.18 16.84 11.44
CA VAL A 107 6.47 17.95 10.81
C VAL A 107 5.83 18.89 11.84
N GLN A 108 5.28 18.36 12.93
CA GLN A 108 4.67 19.15 14.00
C GLN A 108 5.66 20.05 14.75
N GLN A 109 6.98 19.82 14.59
CA GLN A 109 8.02 20.67 15.18
C GLN A 109 8.41 21.85 14.29
N LEU A 110 7.82 21.96 13.08
CA LEU A 110 8.16 23.00 12.10
C LEU A 110 7.24 24.22 12.28
N ASP A 111 7.79 25.38 12.69
CA ASP A 111 7.03 26.62 12.90
C ASP A 111 6.38 27.17 11.61
N ASN A 112 6.86 26.76 10.43
CA ASN A 112 6.36 27.19 9.13
C ASN A 112 5.31 26.26 8.52
N VAL A 113 4.80 25.28 9.26
CA VAL A 113 3.78 24.33 8.83
C VAL A 113 2.53 24.48 9.67
N GLU A 114 1.40 24.75 9.02
CA GLU A 114 0.07 24.73 9.63
C GLU A 114 -0.67 23.46 9.18
N ILE A 115 -1.21 22.71 10.15
CA ILE A 115 -1.95 21.48 9.91
C ILE A 115 -3.43 21.71 10.19
N LEU A 116 -4.29 21.46 9.21
CA LEU A 116 -5.73 21.56 9.32
C LEU A 116 -6.36 20.18 9.39
N GLU A 117 -6.71 19.75 10.59
CA GLU A 117 -7.48 18.51 10.78
C GLU A 117 -8.98 18.74 10.53
N ASN A 118 -9.69 17.66 10.26
CA ASN A 118 -11.13 17.69 9.99
C ASN A 118 -11.53 18.64 8.85
N ALA A 119 -10.60 18.93 7.95
CA ALA A 119 -10.79 19.76 6.78
C ALA A 119 -11.01 18.89 5.52
N VAL A 120 -11.92 19.32 4.65
CA VAL A 120 -12.23 18.64 3.39
C VAL A 120 -12.02 19.61 2.24
N MET A 121 -11.16 19.25 1.29
CA MET A 121 -11.04 19.97 0.05
C MET A 121 -12.26 19.67 -0.83
N CYS A 122 -13.07 20.71 -1.12
CA CYS A 122 -14.29 20.59 -1.90
C CYS A 122 -14.12 20.98 -3.37
N ASN A 123 -13.22 21.91 -3.66
CA ASN A 123 -12.98 22.41 -5.02
C ASN A 123 -11.64 23.15 -5.10
N ALA A 124 -11.14 23.36 -6.30
CA ALA A 124 -10.01 24.23 -6.59
C ALA A 124 -10.23 25.02 -7.89
N LYS A 125 -9.68 26.23 -7.94
CA LYS A 125 -9.68 27.07 -9.15
C LYS A 125 -8.29 27.63 -9.39
N LYS A 126 -7.84 27.62 -10.64
CA LYS A 126 -6.57 28.26 -11.04
C LYS A 126 -6.70 29.78 -10.92
N THR A 127 -5.68 30.42 -10.36
CA THR A 127 -5.53 31.89 -10.26
C THR A 127 -4.27 32.33 -11.00
N GLU A 128 -3.97 33.60 -11.03
CA GLU A 128 -2.74 34.13 -11.64
C GLU A 128 -1.47 33.64 -10.90
N THR A 129 -1.55 33.43 -9.58
CA THR A 129 -0.40 33.09 -8.74
C THR A 129 -0.36 31.63 -8.28
N GLY A 130 -1.42 30.85 -8.53
CA GLY A 130 -1.52 29.46 -8.09
C GLY A 130 -2.96 28.97 -8.12
N PHE A 131 -3.49 28.53 -6.99
CA PHE A 131 -4.84 27.98 -6.88
C PHE A 131 -5.57 28.55 -5.66
N SER A 132 -6.86 28.82 -5.82
CA SER A 132 -7.80 29.02 -4.71
C SER A 132 -8.47 27.68 -4.43
N ILE A 133 -8.39 27.24 -3.20
CA ILE A 133 -8.93 25.96 -2.76
C ILE A 133 -10.07 26.21 -1.80
N LEU A 134 -11.21 25.61 -2.12
CA LEU A 134 -12.35 25.60 -1.23
C LEU A 134 -12.17 24.46 -0.24
N VAL A 135 -11.94 24.82 1.02
CA VAL A 135 -11.78 23.87 2.12
C VAL A 135 -12.92 24.05 3.09
N LEU A 136 -13.67 22.99 3.34
CA LEU A 136 -14.67 22.93 4.38
C LEU A 136 -14.01 22.47 5.68
N THR A 137 -13.93 23.36 6.65
CA THR A 137 -13.51 23.06 8.01
C THR A 137 -14.71 22.83 8.93
N ASN A 138 -14.48 22.49 10.18
CA ASN A 138 -15.54 22.39 11.18
C ASN A 138 -16.31 23.71 11.36
N ASP A 139 -15.65 24.85 11.12
CA ASP A 139 -16.20 26.19 11.22
C ASP A 139 -16.70 26.75 9.87
N ASN A 140 -16.70 25.94 8.79
CA ASN A 140 -17.07 26.31 7.42
C ASN A 140 -16.24 27.48 6.85
N GLU A 141 -14.97 27.55 7.16
CA GLU A 141 -14.06 28.56 6.65
C GLU A 141 -13.51 28.17 5.26
N TYR A 142 -13.10 29.19 4.48
CA TYR A 142 -12.53 29.04 3.15
C TYR A 142 -11.14 29.69 3.11
N THR A 143 -10.17 28.98 2.54
CA THR A 143 -8.79 29.43 2.51
C THR A 143 -8.21 29.31 1.09
N THR A 144 -7.22 30.16 0.77
CA THR A 144 -6.49 30.11 -0.53
C THR A 144 -5.09 29.55 -0.28
N TYR A 145 -4.68 28.60 -1.09
CA TYR A 145 -3.38 27.94 -1.01
C TYR A 145 -2.75 27.78 -2.39
N ASN A 146 -1.42 27.74 -2.45
CA ASN A 146 -0.69 27.16 -3.59
C ASN A 146 -0.59 25.66 -3.36
N CYS A 147 -0.96 24.81 -4.33
CA CYS A 147 -1.36 23.44 -4.01
C CYS A 147 -0.46 22.34 -4.56
N ARG A 148 -0.24 21.32 -3.72
CA ARG A 148 0.22 19.99 -4.11
C ARG A 148 -0.78 18.95 -3.62
N TYR A 149 -1.15 17.99 -4.47
CA TYR A 149 -2.11 16.94 -4.14
C TYR A 149 -1.41 15.67 -3.70
N ALA A 150 -1.83 15.15 -2.53
CA ALA A 150 -1.46 13.83 -1.99
C ALA A 150 -2.71 13.20 -1.35
N THR A 151 -3.78 13.06 -2.14
CA THR A 151 -5.16 12.84 -1.67
C THR A 151 -5.54 11.36 -1.56
N GLY A 152 -4.58 10.44 -1.82
CA GLY A 152 -4.84 9.00 -1.82
C GLY A 152 -5.67 8.54 -3.02
N GLY A 153 -6.12 7.29 -2.97
CA GLY A 153 -6.75 6.59 -4.09
C GLY A 153 -8.27 6.65 -4.10
N ILE A 154 -8.88 5.62 -4.73
CA ILE A 154 -10.31 5.54 -5.06
C ILE A 154 -11.02 4.35 -4.42
N GLY A 155 -10.46 3.74 -3.37
CA GLY A 155 -10.96 2.47 -2.83
C GLY A 155 -12.43 2.47 -2.47
N ARG A 156 -13.00 3.61 -2.12
CA ARG A 156 -14.43 3.74 -1.75
C ARG A 156 -15.41 3.61 -2.93
N VAL A 157 -14.93 3.55 -4.16
CA VAL A 157 -15.73 3.18 -5.33
C VAL A 157 -16.13 1.70 -5.30
N TYR A 158 -15.32 0.85 -4.64
CA TYR A 158 -15.54 -0.59 -4.55
C TYR A 158 -16.35 -0.97 -3.31
N GLU A 159 -17.10 -2.07 -3.42
CA GLU A 159 -17.92 -2.59 -2.32
C GLU A 159 -17.05 -3.05 -1.14
N TYR A 160 -15.95 -3.74 -1.44
CA TYR A 160 -14.97 -4.20 -0.45
C TYR A 160 -13.59 -3.66 -0.77
N THR A 161 -12.97 -3.02 0.21
CA THR A 161 -11.67 -2.38 0.06
C THR A 161 -10.89 -2.39 1.35
N THR A 162 -9.56 -2.54 1.25
CA THR A 162 -8.65 -2.34 2.39
C THR A 162 -8.39 -0.88 2.70
N ASN A 163 -8.93 0.03 1.87
CA ASN A 163 -8.69 1.45 2.02
C ASN A 163 -9.58 2.08 3.10
N SER A 164 -9.01 3.07 3.78
CA SER A 164 -9.73 3.97 4.68
C SER A 164 -10.91 4.65 3.98
N ALA A 165 -11.92 5.05 4.77
CA ALA A 165 -13.10 5.78 4.30
C ALA A 165 -12.80 7.11 3.59
N ILE A 166 -11.57 7.62 3.65
CA ILE A 166 -11.15 8.86 2.98
C ILE A 166 -10.69 8.64 1.54
N ALA A 167 -10.48 7.41 1.07
CA ALA A 167 -10.04 7.10 -0.28
C ALA A 167 -11.20 7.21 -1.30
N THR A 168 -11.71 8.42 -1.48
CA THR A 168 -12.93 8.74 -2.25
C THR A 168 -12.66 9.19 -3.68
N GLY A 169 -11.40 9.48 -4.04
CA GLY A 169 -11.01 9.96 -5.38
C GLY A 169 -11.23 11.44 -5.63
N ASP A 170 -11.58 12.20 -4.60
CA ASP A 170 -11.93 13.62 -4.75
C ASP A 170 -10.80 14.44 -5.38
N GLY A 171 -9.54 14.22 -4.96
CA GLY A 171 -8.41 14.94 -5.53
C GLY A 171 -8.18 14.65 -7.00
N ILE A 172 -8.41 13.42 -7.45
CA ILE A 172 -8.32 13.06 -8.88
C ILE A 172 -9.43 13.76 -9.67
N THR A 173 -10.65 13.79 -9.12
CA THR A 173 -11.80 14.47 -9.74
C THR A 173 -11.53 15.97 -9.87
N ILE A 174 -11.11 16.63 -8.79
CA ILE A 174 -10.81 18.07 -8.78
C ILE A 174 -9.66 18.41 -9.75
N ALA A 175 -8.61 17.58 -9.79
CA ALA A 175 -7.51 17.77 -10.72
C ALA A 175 -7.98 17.63 -12.19
N HIS A 176 -8.86 16.67 -12.47
CA HIS A 176 -9.47 16.51 -13.80
C HIS A 176 -10.30 17.73 -14.19
N GLU A 177 -11.11 18.28 -13.29
CA GLU A 177 -11.90 19.49 -13.53
C GLU A 177 -11.03 20.73 -13.79
N LEU A 178 -9.81 20.77 -13.22
CA LEU A 178 -8.79 21.78 -13.53
C LEU A 178 -8.13 21.58 -14.90
N GLY A 179 -8.33 20.44 -15.56
CA GLY A 179 -7.74 20.07 -16.85
C GLY A 179 -6.45 19.25 -16.73
N ALA A 180 -6.19 18.63 -15.57
CA ALA A 180 -5.07 17.71 -15.44
C ALA A 180 -5.32 16.44 -16.27
N GLU A 181 -4.25 15.93 -16.88
CA GLU A 181 -4.27 14.65 -17.59
C GLU A 181 -4.42 13.51 -16.57
N ILE A 182 -5.39 12.63 -16.82
CA ILE A 182 -5.63 11.44 -15.99
C ILE A 182 -5.32 10.20 -16.81
N LYS A 183 -4.55 9.26 -16.24
CA LYS A 183 -4.16 8.02 -16.93
C LYS A 183 -4.53 6.77 -16.13
N ASN A 184 -4.77 5.69 -16.83
CA ASN A 184 -4.81 4.31 -16.35
C ASN A 184 -5.71 4.07 -15.13
N LEU A 185 -6.88 4.71 -15.03
CA LEU A 185 -7.84 4.50 -13.94
C LEU A 185 -8.37 3.05 -13.86
N SER A 186 -8.19 2.26 -14.92
CA SER A 186 -8.51 0.83 -14.94
C SER A 186 -7.43 -0.06 -14.32
N TYR A 187 -6.24 0.48 -14.02
CA TYR A 187 -5.15 -0.26 -13.40
C TYR A 187 -5.39 -0.30 -11.89
N ILE A 188 -6.15 -1.31 -11.49
CA ILE A 188 -6.58 -1.54 -10.11
C ILE A 188 -5.96 -2.82 -9.59
N GLN A 189 -5.30 -2.73 -8.45
CA GLN A 189 -4.80 -3.90 -7.74
C GLN A 189 -5.82 -4.41 -6.74
N PHE A 190 -6.14 -5.71 -6.83
CA PHE A 190 -6.87 -6.43 -5.80
C PHE A 190 -5.89 -7.16 -4.90
N HIS A 191 -6.06 -7.02 -3.58
CA HIS A 191 -5.29 -7.78 -2.62
C HIS A 191 -5.98 -9.12 -2.36
N PRO A 192 -5.26 -10.26 -2.47
CA PRO A 192 -5.90 -11.58 -2.38
C PRO A 192 -6.36 -11.96 -0.98
N THR A 193 -5.80 -11.35 0.07
CA THR A 193 -6.01 -11.75 1.46
C THR A 193 -6.67 -10.65 2.30
N GLY A 194 -7.78 -10.08 1.80
CA GLY A 194 -8.71 -9.34 2.66
C GLY A 194 -9.43 -10.29 3.62
N PHE A 195 -9.54 -9.94 4.90
CA PHE A 195 -10.29 -10.73 5.88
C PHE A 195 -11.78 -10.74 5.52
N ASN A 196 -12.34 -11.92 5.34
CA ASN A 196 -13.73 -12.09 4.92
C ASN A 196 -14.70 -11.81 6.07
N ASN A 197 -14.82 -10.55 6.44
CA ASN A 197 -15.86 -10.06 7.34
C ASN A 197 -16.92 -9.31 6.52
N LYS A 198 -17.96 -10.03 6.10
CA LYS A 198 -19.05 -9.49 5.25
C LYS A 198 -19.91 -8.41 5.94
N HIS A 199 -19.60 -8.02 7.17
CA HIS A 199 -20.38 -7.04 7.95
C HIS A 199 -19.88 -5.60 7.77
N THR A 200 -18.68 -5.41 7.24
CA THR A 200 -18.10 -4.09 7.04
C THR A 200 -17.59 -3.91 5.62
N ARG A 201 -17.75 -2.71 5.08
CA ARG A 201 -17.21 -2.32 3.76
C ARG A 201 -15.69 -2.14 3.80
N GLU A 202 -15.16 -1.70 4.94
CA GLU A 202 -13.73 -1.62 5.19
C GLU A 202 -13.24 -3.02 5.57
N THR A 203 -12.50 -3.61 4.64
CA THR A 203 -11.96 -4.96 4.80
C THR A 203 -10.62 -4.87 5.52
N PHE A 204 -10.50 -5.56 6.65
CA PHE A 204 -9.21 -5.67 7.33
C PHE A 204 -8.23 -6.41 6.42
N LEU A 205 -7.07 -5.80 6.17
CA LEU A 205 -5.99 -6.42 5.41
C LEU A 205 -5.27 -7.46 6.25
N ILE A 206 -5.07 -8.68 5.70
CA ILE A 206 -4.06 -9.59 6.20
C ILE A 206 -2.85 -9.47 5.28
N SER A 207 -1.76 -8.95 5.83
CA SER A 207 -0.55 -8.59 5.09
C SER A 207 -0.04 -9.73 4.22
N GLU A 208 0.56 -9.36 3.10
CA GLU A 208 1.31 -10.27 2.24
C GLU A 208 2.48 -10.94 2.97
N SER A 209 3.06 -10.27 3.97
CA SER A 209 4.13 -10.83 4.79
C SER A 209 3.73 -12.13 5.50
N VAL A 210 2.43 -12.34 5.79
CA VAL A 210 1.95 -13.63 6.33
C VAL A 210 2.17 -14.77 5.34
N ARG A 211 1.98 -14.51 4.02
CA ARG A 211 2.35 -15.46 2.96
C ARG A 211 3.88 -15.58 2.82
N GLY A 212 4.59 -14.46 2.98
CA GLY A 212 6.05 -14.42 3.02
C GLY A 212 6.64 -15.31 4.11
N GLU A 213 6.00 -15.36 5.27
CA GLU A 213 6.39 -16.27 6.37
C GLU A 213 5.89 -17.72 6.14
N GLY A 214 5.26 -18.01 5.02
CA GLY A 214 4.94 -19.36 4.56
C GLY A 214 3.50 -19.81 4.83
N ALA A 215 2.55 -18.91 5.01
CA ALA A 215 1.14 -19.27 5.08
C ALA A 215 0.64 -19.85 3.75
N TYR A 216 -0.28 -20.81 3.80
CA TYR A 216 -0.88 -21.49 2.67
C TYR A 216 -2.25 -20.91 2.33
N LEU A 217 -2.56 -20.88 1.03
CA LEU A 217 -3.90 -20.60 0.53
C LEU A 217 -4.67 -21.91 0.33
N LYS A 218 -5.84 -21.99 0.95
CA LYS A 218 -6.71 -23.18 0.91
C LYS A 218 -8.10 -22.87 0.38
N ASN A 219 -8.66 -23.81 -0.40
CA ASN A 219 -10.03 -23.74 -0.90
C ASN A 219 -11.06 -24.23 0.14
N CYS A 220 -12.32 -24.28 -0.23
CA CYS A 220 -13.43 -24.72 0.63
C CYS A 220 -13.30 -26.17 1.12
N ASN A 221 -12.49 -27.01 0.47
CA ASN A 221 -12.22 -28.40 0.86
C ASN A 221 -11.01 -28.50 1.81
N GLY A 222 -10.35 -27.38 2.14
CA GLY A 222 -9.11 -27.34 2.91
C GLY A 222 -7.86 -27.71 2.12
N GLU A 223 -7.97 -27.77 0.79
CA GLU A 223 -6.87 -28.14 -0.11
C GLU A 223 -6.05 -26.91 -0.48
N ARG A 224 -4.72 -27.01 -0.41
CA ARG A 224 -3.81 -26.01 -0.97
C ARG A 224 -3.87 -26.08 -2.51
N PHE A 225 -4.04 -24.95 -3.18
CA PHE A 225 -4.34 -24.93 -4.63
C PHE A 225 -3.33 -24.17 -5.49
N MET A 226 -2.47 -23.30 -4.90
CA MET A 226 -1.58 -22.43 -5.67
C MET A 226 -0.61 -23.16 -6.60
N GLN A 227 -0.20 -24.37 -6.26
CA GLN A 227 0.65 -25.23 -7.12
C GLN A 227 0.02 -25.56 -8.49
N ASN A 228 -1.28 -25.34 -8.67
CA ASN A 228 -1.97 -25.55 -9.95
C ASN A 228 -1.96 -24.30 -10.84
N TYR A 229 -1.46 -23.16 -10.32
CA TYR A 229 -1.59 -21.87 -10.98
C TYR A 229 -0.25 -21.15 -11.22
N ASP A 230 0.72 -21.28 -10.29
CA ASP A 230 2.03 -20.62 -10.40
C ASP A 230 3.11 -21.36 -9.61
N ASP A 231 4.31 -21.51 -10.20
CA ASP A 231 5.44 -22.21 -9.58
C ASP A 231 5.98 -21.48 -8.33
N ARG A 232 5.75 -20.17 -8.20
CA ARG A 232 6.09 -19.35 -7.01
C ARG A 232 5.12 -19.59 -5.86
N LEU A 233 4.06 -20.33 -6.08
CA LEU A 233 3.03 -20.67 -5.09
C LEU A 233 2.39 -19.41 -4.48
N GLU A 234 2.29 -19.34 -3.16
CA GLU A 234 1.72 -18.20 -2.42
C GLU A 234 2.56 -16.91 -2.53
N LEU A 235 3.80 -17.01 -3.02
CA LEU A 235 4.69 -15.86 -3.28
C LEU A 235 4.56 -15.29 -4.70
N ALA A 236 3.62 -15.81 -5.50
CA ALA A 236 3.28 -15.19 -6.77
C ALA A 236 2.75 -13.75 -6.57
N PRO A 237 2.86 -12.83 -7.56
CA PRO A 237 2.29 -11.50 -7.51
C PRO A 237 0.80 -11.49 -7.17
N ARG A 238 0.31 -10.39 -6.62
CA ARG A 238 -1.06 -10.25 -6.09
C ARG A 238 -2.14 -10.52 -7.11
N ASP A 239 -1.95 -10.06 -8.34
CA ASP A 239 -2.85 -10.30 -9.46
C ASP A 239 -2.96 -11.80 -9.80
N VAL A 240 -1.82 -12.48 -9.85
CA VAL A 240 -1.77 -13.94 -10.11
C VAL A 240 -2.51 -14.69 -8.99
N VAL A 241 -2.25 -14.37 -7.73
CA VAL A 241 -2.93 -15.01 -6.59
C VAL A 241 -4.43 -14.70 -6.59
N SER A 242 -4.82 -13.45 -6.86
CA SER A 242 -6.24 -13.07 -6.93
C SER A 242 -6.96 -13.80 -8.08
N HIS A 243 -6.34 -13.91 -9.25
CA HIS A 243 -6.87 -14.68 -10.37
C HIS A 243 -6.97 -16.17 -10.06
N ALA A 244 -5.98 -16.74 -9.36
CA ALA A 244 -6.01 -18.15 -8.94
C ALA A 244 -7.20 -18.42 -7.99
N ILE A 245 -7.46 -17.54 -7.01
CA ILE A 245 -8.63 -17.62 -6.14
C ILE A 245 -9.93 -17.59 -6.95
N MET A 246 -10.04 -16.66 -7.90
CA MET A 246 -11.24 -16.54 -8.74
C MET A 246 -11.44 -17.75 -9.67
N ALA A 247 -10.36 -18.33 -10.20
CA ALA A 247 -10.41 -19.54 -11.01
C ALA A 247 -10.81 -20.77 -10.17
N GLU A 248 -10.23 -20.91 -8.97
CA GLU A 248 -10.57 -21.98 -8.03
C GLU A 248 -12.02 -21.86 -7.52
N ALA A 249 -12.53 -20.63 -7.33
CA ALA A 249 -13.93 -20.39 -7.00
C ALA A 249 -14.89 -20.94 -8.08
N LYS A 250 -14.57 -20.69 -9.36
CA LYS A 250 -15.36 -21.24 -10.48
C LYS A 250 -15.30 -22.76 -10.52
N LYS A 251 -14.12 -23.36 -10.26
CA LYS A 251 -13.90 -24.79 -10.27
C LYS A 251 -14.63 -25.50 -9.14
N THR A 252 -14.62 -24.92 -7.93
CA THR A 252 -15.23 -25.52 -6.74
C THR A 252 -16.70 -25.13 -6.55
N GLY A 253 -17.17 -24.11 -7.26
CA GLY A 253 -18.52 -23.52 -7.07
C GLY A 253 -18.67 -22.84 -5.70
N SER A 254 -17.60 -22.43 -5.05
CA SER A 254 -17.58 -21.87 -3.70
C SER A 254 -16.76 -20.59 -3.64
N ASP A 255 -17.21 -19.63 -2.82
CA ASP A 255 -16.53 -18.37 -2.50
C ASP A 255 -15.72 -18.44 -1.18
N LYS A 256 -15.58 -19.64 -0.60
CA LYS A 256 -14.89 -19.83 0.67
C LYS A 256 -13.41 -20.16 0.43
N PHE A 257 -12.55 -19.25 0.85
CA PHE A 257 -11.10 -19.39 0.80
C PHE A 257 -10.50 -19.05 2.15
N TYR A 258 -9.33 -19.62 2.43
CA TYR A 258 -8.67 -19.49 3.73
C TYR A 258 -7.18 -19.25 3.57
N LEU A 259 -6.64 -18.46 4.49
CA LEU A 259 -5.21 -18.34 4.74
C LEU A 259 -4.86 -19.15 5.98
N ASP A 260 -3.87 -20.04 5.89
CA ASP A 260 -3.49 -20.96 6.96
C ASP A 260 -2.00 -20.85 7.28
N ILE A 261 -1.68 -20.42 8.49
CA ILE A 261 -0.32 -20.38 9.06
C ILE A 261 -0.19 -21.27 10.32
N THR A 262 -1.16 -22.10 10.61
CA THR A 262 -1.24 -22.92 11.85
C THR A 262 -0.11 -23.93 12.00
N HIS A 263 0.63 -24.23 10.94
CA HIS A 263 1.78 -25.12 10.93
C HIS A 263 3.07 -24.48 11.47
N LYS A 264 3.07 -23.15 11.69
CA LYS A 264 4.18 -22.40 12.28
C LYS A 264 4.10 -22.37 13.80
N ASP A 265 5.24 -22.10 14.42
CA ASP A 265 5.30 -21.94 15.89
C ASP A 265 4.37 -20.79 16.33
N PRO A 266 3.45 -21.03 17.29
CA PRO A 266 2.47 -20.03 17.71
C PRO A 266 3.09 -18.79 18.35
N GLU A 267 4.22 -18.91 19.06
CA GLU A 267 4.89 -17.78 19.68
C GLU A 267 5.55 -16.90 18.59
N PHE A 268 6.21 -17.53 17.62
CA PHE A 268 6.72 -16.82 16.44
C PHE A 268 5.62 -16.04 15.73
N VAL A 269 4.48 -16.65 15.43
CA VAL A 269 3.37 -16.01 14.71
C VAL A 269 2.84 -14.80 15.48
N ARG A 270 2.62 -14.91 16.79
CA ARG A 270 2.11 -13.79 17.62
C ARG A 270 3.12 -12.65 17.74
N ASN A 271 4.41 -12.97 17.84
CA ASN A 271 5.45 -11.94 17.91
C ASN A 271 5.70 -11.24 16.57
N ARG A 272 5.55 -11.97 15.46
CA ARG A 272 5.74 -11.42 14.11
C ARG A 272 4.55 -10.60 13.64
N PHE A 273 3.33 -10.97 14.03
CA PHE A 273 2.07 -10.35 13.57
C PHE A 273 1.16 -9.96 14.76
N PRO A 274 1.63 -9.12 15.70
CA PRO A 274 0.88 -8.83 16.92
C PRO A 274 -0.45 -8.12 16.64
N MET A 275 -0.47 -7.13 15.74
CA MET A 275 -1.67 -6.37 15.41
C MET A 275 -2.66 -7.21 14.58
N ILE A 276 -2.17 -7.96 13.59
CA ILE A 276 -3.03 -8.86 12.80
C ILE A 276 -3.66 -9.90 13.71
N ASN A 277 -2.87 -10.53 14.60
CA ASN A 277 -3.38 -11.53 15.54
C ASN A 277 -4.43 -10.94 16.48
N GLU A 278 -4.20 -9.75 17.04
CA GLU A 278 -5.16 -9.04 17.89
C GLU A 278 -6.49 -8.80 17.16
N LYS A 279 -6.43 -8.24 15.95
CA LYS A 279 -7.63 -7.96 15.13
C LYS A 279 -8.41 -9.22 14.75
N LEU A 280 -7.73 -10.32 14.47
CA LEU A 280 -8.38 -11.59 14.19
C LEU A 280 -9.01 -12.19 15.46
N LEU A 281 -8.35 -12.09 16.62
CA LEU A 281 -8.93 -12.51 17.90
C LEU A 281 -10.19 -11.73 18.27
N GLU A 282 -10.22 -10.39 18.03
CA GLU A 282 -11.43 -9.57 18.19
C GLU A 282 -12.59 -10.07 17.31
N ALA A 283 -12.27 -10.62 16.13
CA ALA A 283 -13.24 -11.21 15.21
C ALA A 283 -13.56 -12.70 15.51
N GLY A 284 -12.96 -13.27 16.54
CA GLY A 284 -13.19 -14.66 16.96
C GLY A 284 -12.30 -15.71 16.29
N TYR A 285 -11.19 -15.30 15.64
CA TYR A 285 -10.23 -16.20 15.00
C TYR A 285 -8.85 -16.11 15.66
N ASP A 286 -8.26 -17.24 16.02
CA ASP A 286 -6.86 -17.37 16.46
C ASP A 286 -6.02 -17.86 15.27
N MET A 287 -5.25 -16.99 14.62
CA MET A 287 -4.47 -17.35 13.42
C MET A 287 -3.42 -18.44 13.67
N THR A 288 -3.13 -18.76 14.94
CA THR A 288 -2.24 -19.87 15.32
C THR A 288 -2.96 -21.22 15.38
N LYS A 289 -4.29 -21.25 15.27
CA LYS A 289 -5.13 -22.43 15.39
C LYS A 289 -6.17 -22.58 14.28
N ASP A 290 -6.62 -21.45 13.74
CA ASP A 290 -7.73 -21.39 12.81
C ASP A 290 -7.24 -21.03 11.40
N MET A 291 -7.88 -21.60 10.38
CA MET A 291 -7.78 -21.10 9.02
C MET A 291 -8.58 -19.81 8.91
N ILE A 292 -7.94 -18.73 8.48
CA ILE A 292 -8.54 -17.40 8.42
C ILE A 292 -9.30 -17.20 7.11
N PRO A 293 -10.61 -16.91 7.14
CA PRO A 293 -11.38 -16.69 5.93
C PRO A 293 -10.93 -15.42 5.22
N ILE A 294 -10.69 -15.53 3.91
CA ILE A 294 -10.18 -14.44 3.08
C ILE A 294 -10.98 -14.31 1.77
N PHE A 295 -10.86 -13.13 1.13
CA PHE A 295 -11.29 -12.93 -0.26
C PHE A 295 -10.49 -11.81 -0.91
N PRO A 296 -10.41 -11.77 -2.28
CA PRO A 296 -9.81 -10.65 -3.00
C PRO A 296 -10.68 -9.39 -2.87
N CYS A 297 -10.04 -8.27 -2.50
CA CYS A 297 -10.71 -6.97 -2.37
C CYS A 297 -9.86 -5.85 -2.98
N HIS A 298 -10.47 -4.72 -3.32
CA HIS A 298 -9.74 -3.55 -3.81
C HIS A 298 -8.67 -3.13 -2.80
N HIS A 299 -7.48 -2.77 -3.32
CA HIS A 299 -6.35 -2.41 -2.47
C HIS A 299 -5.63 -1.14 -2.92
N TYR A 300 -5.31 -0.97 -4.22
CA TYR A 300 -4.47 0.12 -4.70
C TYR A 300 -4.82 0.53 -6.13
N LEU A 301 -4.76 1.84 -6.41
CA LEU A 301 -4.86 2.41 -7.76
C LEU A 301 -3.45 2.71 -8.29
N MET A 302 -3.04 2.10 -9.42
CA MET A 302 -1.80 2.45 -10.11
C MET A 302 -1.96 3.60 -11.10
N GLY A 303 -3.18 3.90 -11.50
CA GLY A 303 -3.54 5.07 -12.31
C GLY A 303 -3.69 6.34 -11.48
N GLY A 304 -4.18 7.41 -12.11
CA GLY A 304 -4.45 8.69 -11.45
C GLY A 304 -4.00 9.90 -12.25
N ILE A 305 -3.67 10.98 -11.55
CA ILE A 305 -3.18 12.23 -12.13
C ILE A 305 -1.80 11.99 -12.75
N ASN A 306 -1.67 12.21 -14.06
CA ASN A 306 -0.40 11.97 -14.76
C ASN A 306 0.66 12.99 -14.33
N VAL A 307 1.83 12.49 -13.95
CA VAL A 307 2.96 13.31 -13.48
C VAL A 307 4.28 12.84 -14.08
N ASP A 308 5.25 13.75 -14.12
CA ASP A 308 6.66 13.42 -14.40
C ASP A 308 7.43 13.02 -13.13
N THR A 309 8.73 12.71 -13.25
CA THR A 309 9.61 12.33 -12.15
C THR A 309 9.82 13.41 -11.08
N TYR A 310 9.34 14.63 -11.30
CA TYR A 310 9.31 15.74 -10.33
C TYR A 310 7.91 15.98 -9.76
N ALA A 311 7.00 15.02 -9.92
CA ALA A 311 5.59 15.11 -9.51
C ALA A 311 4.80 16.25 -10.16
N ARG A 312 5.26 16.82 -11.30
CA ARG A 312 4.60 17.91 -12.03
C ARG A 312 3.53 17.36 -12.96
N THR A 313 2.35 17.96 -12.94
CA THR A 313 1.29 17.69 -13.92
C THR A 313 1.48 18.53 -15.20
N ASN A 314 0.60 18.33 -16.19
CA ASN A 314 0.51 19.22 -17.37
C ASN A 314 0.02 20.64 -17.05
N ILE A 315 -0.39 20.91 -15.80
CA ILE A 315 -0.85 22.23 -15.36
C ILE A 315 0.26 22.90 -14.55
N ASP A 316 0.67 24.10 -14.99
CA ASP A 316 1.68 24.88 -14.28
C ASP A 316 1.32 25.07 -12.80
N ARG A 317 2.25 24.76 -11.89
CA ARG A 317 2.14 24.82 -10.42
C ARG A 317 1.16 23.82 -9.79
N LEU A 318 0.64 22.85 -10.53
CA LEU A 318 -0.09 21.72 -9.99
C LEU A 318 0.81 20.49 -9.95
N TYR A 319 0.93 19.91 -8.77
CA TYR A 319 1.72 18.72 -8.50
C TYR A 319 0.82 17.64 -7.90
N ALA A 320 1.16 16.38 -8.12
CA ALA A 320 0.50 15.26 -7.44
C ALA A 320 1.52 14.18 -7.06
N CYS A 321 1.35 13.57 -5.89
CA CYS A 321 2.20 12.49 -5.40
C CYS A 321 1.39 11.45 -4.62
N GLY A 322 1.99 10.28 -4.36
CA GLY A 322 1.32 9.15 -3.74
C GLY A 322 0.25 8.53 -4.63
N GLU A 323 -0.69 7.80 -4.04
CA GLU A 323 -1.66 6.96 -4.77
C GLU A 323 -2.61 7.74 -5.70
N CYS A 324 -2.82 9.05 -5.51
CA CYS A 324 -3.61 9.84 -6.45
C CYS A 324 -2.89 10.14 -7.77
N SER A 325 -1.58 9.90 -7.85
CA SER A 325 -0.75 10.18 -9.02
C SER A 325 -0.47 8.92 -9.85
N HIS A 326 -0.44 9.10 -11.18
CA HIS A 326 0.09 8.12 -12.11
C HIS A 326 1.54 8.47 -12.43
N THR A 327 2.47 7.85 -11.72
CA THR A 327 3.92 8.00 -11.93
C THR A 327 4.47 7.06 -13.02
N GLY A 328 3.72 6.03 -13.37
CA GLY A 328 4.18 4.95 -14.25
C GLY A 328 5.07 3.90 -13.57
N VAL A 329 5.51 4.12 -12.34
CA VAL A 329 6.41 3.19 -11.59
C VAL A 329 5.84 1.79 -11.48
N HIS A 330 4.53 1.67 -11.29
CA HIS A 330 3.89 0.41 -10.92
C HIS A 330 3.40 -0.42 -12.10
N GLY A 331 3.47 0.09 -13.35
CA GLY A 331 2.88 -0.59 -14.48
C GLY A 331 1.38 -0.88 -14.26
N ASN A 332 0.92 -2.06 -14.66
CA ASN A 332 -0.47 -2.48 -14.48
C ASN A 332 -0.74 -3.19 -13.14
N ASN A 333 0.32 -3.52 -12.35
CA ASN A 333 0.19 -4.16 -11.04
C ASN A 333 1.39 -3.83 -10.15
N ARG A 334 1.14 -3.25 -8.97
CA ARG A 334 2.16 -2.76 -8.04
C ARG A 334 2.88 -3.91 -7.32
N LEU A 335 4.21 -3.88 -7.34
CA LEU A 335 5.02 -4.72 -6.47
C LEU A 335 4.77 -4.34 -5.00
N ALA A 336 4.66 -5.34 -4.13
CA ALA A 336 4.41 -5.12 -2.70
C ALA A 336 5.46 -4.17 -2.10
N SER A 337 5.06 -3.36 -1.13
CA SER A 337 5.93 -2.44 -0.36
C SER A 337 6.66 -1.33 -1.15
N ASN A 338 6.41 -1.19 -2.48
CA ASN A 338 6.95 -0.08 -3.29
C ASN A 338 6.20 1.25 -3.08
N SER A 339 5.01 1.26 -2.52
CA SER A 339 4.18 2.48 -2.45
C SER A 339 4.47 3.38 -1.25
N LEU A 340 5.37 2.99 -0.34
CA LEU A 340 5.81 3.83 0.78
C LEU A 340 7.13 4.58 0.47
N LEU A 341 7.75 4.30 -0.69
CA LEU A 341 8.89 5.07 -1.21
C LEU A 341 8.47 6.40 -1.80
#